data_9a796d502365ce4a5ece0e4f6c0010c8
#
_entry.id   9a796d502365ce4a5ece0e4f6c0010c8
#
_cell.length_a   1.000
_cell.length_b   1.000
_cell.length_c   1.000
_cell.angle_alpha   90.00
_cell.angle_beta   90.00
_cell.angle_gamma   90.00
#
_symmetry.space_group_name_H-M   'P 1'
#
loop_
_entity.id
_entity.type
_entity.pdbx_description
1 polymer ?
#
loop_
_entity_poly.entity_id
_entity_poly.type
_entity_poly.pdbx_seq_one_letter_code
_entity_poly.pdbx_strand_id
1 'polypeptide(L)'
;MYKQEKIKPYGRDDDKGKLVEQMFDNIAPTYDALNHRLSWDIDKGWRKKAIKQLAPFKPMNILDIATGTGDFAILSAKMLEPEALVGADISEGMMNVGRQKVLKEGLQDVISFKKEDCLNLSFENDTFDAVTASFGIRNFQDLDKGLCEMYRVT
;
A
#
# COMPACT_ATOMS: atom_id res chain seq x y z
N MET A 1 12.56 2.75 18.73
CA MET A 1 11.26 2.00 18.73
C MET A 1 10.13 2.96 19.06
N TYR A 2 9.24 3.17 18.11
CA TYR A 2 8.11 4.09 18.24
C TYR A 2 6.91 3.41 18.96
N LYS A 3 5.97 4.21 19.49
CA LYS A 3 4.81 3.66 20.24
C LYS A 3 3.96 2.70 19.42
N GLN A 4 3.75 3.01 18.12
CA GLN A 4 2.97 2.19 17.20
C GLN A 4 3.60 0.82 16.92
N GLU A 5 4.92 0.68 17.00
CA GLU A 5 5.61 -0.60 16.82
C GLU A 5 5.28 -1.63 17.89
N LYS A 6 4.91 -1.14 19.09
CA LYS A 6 4.54 -1.98 20.23
C LYS A 6 3.09 -2.48 20.19
N ILE A 7 2.25 -1.88 19.36
CA ILE A 7 0.84 -2.25 19.26
C ILE A 7 0.73 -3.52 18.41
N LYS A 8 0.27 -4.61 19.04
CA LYS A 8 0.02 -5.89 18.38
C LYS A 8 -1.48 -6.11 18.21
N PRO A 9 -1.98 -6.44 16.99
CA PRO A 9 -3.36 -6.89 16.83
C PRO A 9 -3.66 -8.08 17.73
N TYR A 10 -4.86 -8.15 18.25
CA TYR A 10 -5.37 -9.23 19.13
C TYR A 10 -4.63 -9.45 20.46
N GLY A 11 -3.68 -8.58 20.86
CA GLY A 11 -2.94 -8.70 22.12
C GLY A 11 -2.13 -9.99 22.30
N ARG A 12 -1.83 -10.72 21.21
CA ARG A 12 -1.04 -11.97 21.23
C ARG A 12 0.45 -11.66 21.20
N ASP A 13 1.24 -12.61 21.71
CA ASP A 13 2.70 -12.47 21.79
C ASP A 13 3.44 -13.03 20.54
N ASP A 14 2.72 -13.17 19.44
CA ASP A 14 3.25 -13.58 18.15
C ASP A 14 3.98 -12.43 17.43
N ASP A 15 4.65 -12.76 16.34
CA ASP A 15 5.27 -11.78 15.45
C ASP A 15 4.23 -10.78 14.92
N LYS A 16 4.52 -9.48 15.06
CA LYS A 16 3.59 -8.41 14.69
C LYS A 16 3.21 -8.48 13.21
N GLY A 17 4.17 -8.77 12.32
CA GLY A 17 3.91 -8.86 10.88
C GLY A 17 2.85 -9.91 10.57
N LYS A 18 2.98 -11.12 11.14
CA LYS A 18 1.99 -12.20 10.96
C LYS A 18 0.62 -11.85 11.52
N LEU A 19 0.57 -11.18 12.67
CA LEU A 19 -0.70 -10.74 13.25
C LEU A 19 -1.39 -9.69 12.40
N VAL A 20 -0.63 -8.77 11.82
CA VAL A 20 -1.13 -7.73 10.91
C VAL A 20 -1.64 -8.38 9.61
N GLU A 21 -0.89 -9.31 9.03
CA GLU A 21 -1.30 -10.07 7.85
C GLU A 21 -2.63 -10.78 8.09
N GLN A 22 -2.73 -11.59 9.15
CA GLN A 22 -3.96 -12.31 9.51
C GLN A 22 -5.16 -11.37 9.73
N MET A 23 -4.92 -10.24 10.39
CA MET A 23 -5.97 -9.25 10.64
C MET A 23 -6.52 -8.71 9.31
N PHE A 24 -5.66 -8.30 8.40
CA PHE A 24 -6.08 -7.75 7.11
C PHE A 24 -6.70 -8.81 6.20
N ASP A 25 -6.18 -10.03 6.16
CA ASP A 25 -6.80 -11.13 5.41
C ASP A 25 -8.24 -11.40 5.89
N ASN A 26 -8.47 -11.38 7.20
CA ASN A 26 -9.79 -11.61 7.78
C ASN A 26 -10.82 -10.53 7.44
N ILE A 27 -10.39 -9.26 7.36
CA ILE A 27 -11.29 -8.14 7.10
C ILE A 27 -11.37 -7.74 5.62
N ALA A 28 -10.53 -8.30 4.77
CA ALA A 28 -10.43 -7.93 3.35
C ALA A 28 -11.79 -7.85 2.62
N PRO A 29 -12.74 -8.80 2.79
CA PRO A 29 -14.01 -8.75 2.09
C PRO A 29 -14.90 -7.56 2.46
N THR A 30 -14.72 -6.99 3.65
CA THR A 30 -15.56 -5.90 4.19
C THR A 30 -14.79 -4.59 4.35
N TYR A 31 -13.49 -4.59 4.09
CA TYR A 31 -12.58 -3.49 4.35
C TYR A 31 -13.00 -2.19 3.66
N ASP A 32 -13.28 -2.25 2.36
CA ASP A 32 -13.67 -1.07 1.59
C ASP A 32 -15.01 -0.48 2.07
N ALA A 33 -15.99 -1.33 2.37
CA ALA A 33 -17.28 -0.90 2.90
C ALA A 33 -17.14 -0.20 4.27
N LEU A 34 -16.27 -0.72 5.13
CA LEU A 34 -15.97 -0.12 6.44
C LEU A 34 -15.26 1.22 6.29
N ASN A 35 -14.25 1.30 5.42
CA ASN A 35 -13.50 2.53 5.19
C ASN A 35 -14.37 3.63 4.59
N HIS A 36 -15.14 3.35 3.54
CA HIS A 36 -16.04 4.33 2.93
C HIS A 36 -17.10 4.83 3.92
N ARG A 37 -17.58 3.96 4.81
CA ARG A 37 -18.58 4.34 5.81
C ARG A 37 -18.00 5.19 6.95
N LEU A 38 -16.73 4.95 7.33
CA LEU A 38 -16.08 5.63 8.44
C LEU A 38 -15.41 6.96 8.04
N SER A 39 -14.93 7.08 6.80
CA SER A 39 -14.15 8.24 6.35
C SER A 39 -14.99 9.34 5.70
N TRP A 40 -16.29 9.10 5.39
CA TRP A 40 -17.15 10.05 4.68
C TRP A 40 -16.46 10.60 3.42
N ASP A 41 -15.70 9.76 2.69
CA ASP A 41 -14.93 10.15 1.50
C ASP A 41 -13.84 11.24 1.72
N ILE A 42 -13.55 11.62 2.95
CA ILE A 42 -12.49 12.59 3.28
C ILE A 42 -11.11 12.05 2.85
N ASP A 43 -10.92 10.75 2.97
CA ASP A 43 -9.69 10.06 2.54
C ASP A 43 -9.42 10.23 1.04
N LYS A 44 -10.44 10.27 0.20
CA LYS A 44 -10.30 10.51 -1.24
C LYS A 44 -9.68 11.88 -1.54
N GLY A 45 -10.08 12.90 -0.79
CA GLY A 45 -9.50 14.25 -0.92
C GLY A 45 -8.01 14.28 -0.57
N TRP A 46 -7.62 13.62 0.51
CA TRP A 46 -6.22 13.54 0.94
C TRP A 46 -5.35 12.73 -0.04
N ARG A 47 -5.85 11.60 -0.53
CA ARG A 47 -5.18 10.80 -1.55
C ARG A 47 -4.90 11.61 -2.81
N LYS A 48 -5.92 12.32 -3.34
CA LYS A 48 -5.75 13.21 -4.51
C LYS A 48 -4.72 14.30 -4.26
N LYS A 49 -4.72 14.90 -3.07
CA LYS A 49 -3.76 15.94 -2.71
C LYS A 49 -2.33 15.39 -2.65
N ALA A 50 -2.13 14.19 -2.08
CA ALA A 50 -0.84 13.52 -2.04
C ALA A 50 -0.34 13.19 -3.46
N ILE A 51 -1.17 12.60 -4.31
CA ILE A 51 -0.81 12.24 -5.69
C ILE A 51 -0.43 13.48 -6.50
N LYS A 52 -1.13 14.61 -6.33
CA LYS A 52 -0.78 15.87 -6.99
C LYS A 52 0.63 16.37 -6.67
N GLN A 53 1.22 15.99 -5.52
CA GLN A 53 2.62 16.34 -5.20
C GLN A 53 3.61 15.57 -6.07
N LEU A 54 3.24 14.40 -6.58
CA LEU A 54 4.07 13.59 -7.47
C LEU A 54 3.95 14.02 -8.94
N ALA A 55 2.85 14.63 -9.34
CA ALA A 55 2.58 15.00 -10.73
C ALA A 55 3.69 15.83 -11.42
N PRO A 56 4.36 16.80 -10.75
CA PRO A 56 5.45 17.56 -11.37
C PRO A 56 6.67 16.71 -11.73
N PHE A 57 6.87 15.57 -11.05
CA PHE A 57 8.01 14.67 -11.26
C PHE A 57 7.76 13.64 -12.35
N LYS A 58 6.51 13.47 -12.80
CA LYS A 58 6.09 12.53 -13.87
C LYS A 58 6.68 11.12 -13.67
N PRO A 59 6.46 10.47 -12.50
CA PRO A 59 7.03 9.15 -12.25
C PRO A 59 6.42 8.12 -13.20
N MET A 60 7.27 7.32 -13.85
CA MET A 60 6.85 6.29 -14.80
C MET A 60 6.74 4.92 -14.14
N ASN A 61 7.58 4.64 -13.14
CA ASN A 61 7.57 3.40 -12.35
C ASN A 61 7.29 3.73 -10.89
N ILE A 62 6.15 3.30 -10.38
CA ILE A 62 5.68 3.63 -9.03
C ILE A 62 5.54 2.36 -8.20
N LEU A 63 6.00 2.41 -6.94
CA LEU A 63 5.72 1.39 -5.93
C LEU A 63 4.77 1.96 -4.88
N ASP A 64 3.65 1.30 -4.63
CA ASP A 64 2.72 1.62 -3.53
C ASP A 64 2.81 0.54 -2.45
N ILE A 65 3.43 0.87 -1.32
CA ILE A 65 3.65 -0.04 -0.19
C ILE A 65 2.46 -0.02 0.76
N ALA A 66 2.12 -1.21 1.27
CA ALA A 66 0.91 -1.44 2.05
C ALA A 66 -0.33 -0.98 1.29
N THR A 67 -0.38 -1.37 0.02
CA THR A 67 -1.39 -0.94 -0.96
C THR A 67 -2.80 -1.39 -0.60
N GLY A 68 -2.95 -2.45 0.20
CA GLY A 68 -4.22 -3.02 0.62
C GLY A 68 -5.08 -3.45 -0.56
N THR A 69 -6.30 -2.92 -0.64
CA THR A 69 -7.23 -3.17 -1.75
C THR A 69 -6.97 -2.29 -2.99
N GLY A 70 -5.83 -1.58 -3.03
CA GLY A 70 -5.34 -0.88 -4.20
C GLY A 70 -6.00 0.47 -4.50
N ASP A 71 -6.77 1.05 -3.60
CA ASP A 71 -7.46 2.34 -3.85
C ASP A 71 -6.49 3.47 -4.21
N PHE A 72 -5.36 3.58 -3.48
CA PHE A 72 -4.36 4.61 -3.75
C PHE A 72 -3.64 4.33 -5.07
N ALA A 73 -3.29 3.07 -5.34
CA ALA A 73 -2.67 2.62 -6.57
C ALA A 73 -3.56 2.92 -7.80
N ILE A 74 -4.84 2.57 -7.74
CA ILE A 74 -5.81 2.84 -8.81
C ILE A 74 -5.94 4.34 -9.07
N LEU A 75 -6.07 5.13 -8.01
CA LEU A 75 -6.18 6.59 -8.14
C LEU A 75 -4.89 7.21 -8.70
N SER A 76 -3.72 6.71 -8.26
CA SER A 76 -2.41 7.15 -8.76
C SER A 76 -2.26 6.84 -10.26
N ALA A 77 -2.61 5.64 -10.69
CA ALA A 77 -2.55 5.26 -12.10
C ALA A 77 -3.44 6.16 -12.98
N LYS A 78 -4.66 6.49 -12.51
CA LYS A 78 -5.57 7.37 -13.24
C LYS A 78 -5.12 8.84 -13.31
N MET A 79 -4.37 9.31 -12.31
CA MET A 79 -3.97 10.72 -12.22
C MET A 79 -2.59 11.01 -12.79
N LEU A 80 -1.68 10.04 -12.72
CA LEU A 80 -0.26 10.19 -13.11
C LEU A 80 0.06 9.50 -14.43
N GLU A 81 -0.78 8.52 -14.86
CA GLU A 81 -0.60 7.73 -16.08
C GLU A 81 0.82 7.13 -16.21
N PRO A 82 1.32 6.40 -15.18
CA PRO A 82 2.64 5.78 -15.23
C PRO A 82 2.69 4.62 -16.22
N GLU A 83 3.89 4.21 -16.62
CA GLU A 83 4.09 2.97 -17.42
C GLU A 83 3.78 1.73 -16.59
N ALA A 84 4.22 1.71 -15.32
CA ALA A 84 3.98 0.61 -14.39
C ALA A 84 3.76 1.10 -12.95
N LEU A 85 2.86 0.45 -12.26
CA LEU A 85 2.63 0.64 -10.83
C LEU A 85 2.55 -0.73 -10.16
N VAL A 86 3.40 -0.95 -9.15
CA VAL A 86 3.37 -2.15 -8.33
C VAL A 86 2.72 -1.83 -6.99
N GLY A 87 1.62 -2.49 -6.67
CA GLY A 87 1.04 -2.48 -5.33
C GLY A 87 1.63 -3.62 -4.51
N ALA A 88 2.36 -3.30 -3.46
CA ALA A 88 2.98 -4.27 -2.56
C ALA A 88 2.24 -4.32 -1.22
N ASP A 89 1.91 -5.52 -0.76
CA ASP A 89 1.28 -5.73 0.55
C ASP A 89 1.68 -7.09 1.13
N ILE A 90 1.57 -7.23 2.44
CA ILE A 90 1.77 -8.50 3.15
C ILE A 90 0.50 -9.38 3.07
N SER A 91 -0.68 -8.78 2.95
CA SER A 91 -1.98 -9.46 2.91
C SER A 91 -2.37 -9.83 1.48
N GLU A 92 -2.35 -11.12 1.18
CA GLU A 92 -2.83 -11.64 -0.11
C GLU A 92 -4.35 -11.45 -0.26
N GLY A 93 -5.10 -11.56 0.83
CA GLY A 93 -6.54 -11.33 0.83
C GLY A 93 -6.91 -9.92 0.37
N MET A 94 -6.20 -8.90 0.86
CA MET A 94 -6.40 -7.50 0.46
C MET A 94 -6.05 -7.30 -1.01
N MET A 95 -4.91 -7.83 -1.47
CA MET A 95 -4.48 -7.73 -2.87
C MET A 95 -5.42 -8.43 -3.83
N ASN A 96 -6.05 -9.54 -3.43
CA ASN A 96 -7.05 -10.23 -4.26
C ASN A 96 -8.28 -9.34 -4.52
N VAL A 97 -8.74 -8.59 -3.52
CA VAL A 97 -9.78 -7.57 -3.71
C VAL A 97 -9.28 -6.48 -4.67
N GLY A 98 -8.04 -6.02 -4.50
CA GLY A 98 -7.41 -5.04 -5.37
C GLY A 98 -7.32 -5.49 -6.83
N ARG A 99 -6.91 -6.73 -7.09
CA ARG A 99 -6.87 -7.30 -8.46
C ARG A 99 -8.24 -7.27 -9.14
N GLN A 100 -9.31 -7.60 -8.41
CA GLN A 100 -10.67 -7.52 -8.96
C GLN A 100 -11.07 -6.07 -9.31
N LYS A 101 -10.68 -5.11 -8.46
CA LYS A 101 -10.94 -3.68 -8.71
C LYS A 101 -10.16 -3.19 -9.93
N VAL A 102 -8.88 -3.55 -10.04
CA VAL A 102 -8.01 -3.19 -11.17
C VAL A 102 -8.56 -3.73 -12.50
N LEU A 103 -9.01 -5.00 -12.53
CA LEU A 103 -9.67 -5.57 -13.69
C LEU A 103 -10.95 -4.82 -14.07
N LYS A 104 -11.77 -4.46 -13.09
CA LYS A 104 -13.02 -3.72 -13.30
C LYS A 104 -12.78 -2.31 -13.87
N GLU A 105 -11.66 -1.70 -13.52
CA GLU A 105 -11.24 -0.38 -13.99
C GLU A 105 -10.43 -0.41 -15.31
N GLY A 106 -10.11 -1.60 -15.83
CA GLY A 106 -9.32 -1.75 -17.06
C GLY A 106 -7.85 -1.36 -16.90
N LEU A 107 -7.28 -1.49 -15.70
CA LEU A 107 -5.92 -1.05 -15.37
C LEU A 107 -4.92 -2.21 -15.18
N GLN A 108 -5.29 -3.44 -15.56
CA GLN A 108 -4.48 -4.65 -15.38
C GLN A 108 -3.14 -4.63 -16.16
N ASP A 109 -3.03 -3.82 -17.19
CA ASP A 109 -1.80 -3.68 -17.97
C ASP A 109 -0.81 -2.68 -17.33
N VAL A 110 -1.29 -1.85 -16.39
CA VAL A 110 -0.49 -0.83 -15.70
C VAL A 110 -0.22 -1.23 -14.25
N ILE A 111 -1.22 -1.79 -13.54
CA ILE A 111 -1.12 -2.12 -12.11
C ILE A 111 -0.94 -3.61 -11.92
N SER A 112 0.13 -3.99 -11.24
CA SER A 112 0.36 -5.34 -10.73
C SER A 112 0.42 -5.36 -9.21
N PHE A 113 0.16 -6.54 -8.61
CA PHE A 113 0.25 -6.72 -7.16
C PHE A 113 1.28 -7.78 -6.82
N LYS A 114 2.11 -7.49 -5.82
CA LYS A 114 3.15 -8.40 -5.34
C LYS A 114 3.12 -8.50 -3.82
N LYS A 115 3.17 -9.74 -3.30
CA LYS A 115 3.29 -9.97 -1.87
C LYS A 115 4.72 -9.64 -1.44
N GLU A 116 4.88 -8.66 -0.54
CA GLU A 116 6.16 -8.17 -0.06
C GLU A 116 6.08 -7.82 1.42
N ASP A 117 7.19 -8.04 2.11
CA ASP A 117 7.41 -7.46 3.44
C ASP A 117 8.12 -6.11 3.26
N CYS A 118 7.48 -5.03 3.72
CA CYS A 118 8.06 -3.68 3.64
C CYS A 118 9.39 -3.53 4.39
N LEU A 119 9.76 -4.47 5.25
CA LEU A 119 11.04 -4.48 5.96
C LEU A 119 12.15 -5.18 5.17
N ASN A 120 11.82 -5.85 4.07
CA ASN A 120 12.77 -6.57 3.23
C ASN A 120 12.21 -6.74 1.82
N LEU A 121 12.20 -5.66 1.05
CA LEU A 121 11.67 -5.63 -0.30
C LEU A 121 12.58 -6.41 -1.25
N SER A 122 11.99 -7.24 -2.10
CA SER A 122 12.73 -8.08 -3.07
C SER A 122 13.16 -7.32 -4.33
N PHE A 123 12.92 -6.01 -4.40
CA PHE A 123 13.33 -5.16 -5.52
C PHE A 123 14.80 -4.73 -5.38
N GLU A 124 15.45 -4.47 -6.50
CA GLU A 124 16.79 -3.88 -6.54
C GLU A 124 16.76 -2.41 -6.12
N ASN A 125 17.95 -1.85 -5.86
CA ASN A 125 18.10 -0.42 -5.57
C ASN A 125 17.67 0.41 -6.78
N ASP A 126 17.19 1.62 -6.55
CA ASP A 126 16.86 2.59 -7.61
C ASP A 126 15.95 2.01 -8.72
N THR A 127 14.96 1.18 -8.33
CA THR A 127 14.03 0.51 -9.27
C THR A 127 12.84 1.40 -9.63
N PHE A 128 12.40 2.25 -8.72
CA PHE A 128 11.19 3.05 -8.87
C PHE A 128 11.49 4.56 -8.90
N ASP A 129 10.73 5.30 -9.69
CA ASP A 129 10.80 6.77 -9.74
C ASP A 129 10.09 7.42 -8.55
N ALA A 130 9.15 6.69 -7.95
CA ALA A 130 8.43 7.12 -6.75
C ALA A 130 7.98 5.91 -5.93
N VAL A 131 8.09 6.04 -4.62
CA VAL A 131 7.55 5.10 -3.65
C VAL A 131 6.53 5.80 -2.77
N THR A 132 5.36 5.19 -2.63
CA THR A 132 4.26 5.72 -1.82
C THR A 132 3.88 4.72 -0.73
N ALA A 133 3.40 5.24 0.38
CA ALA A 133 2.76 4.46 1.43
C ALA A 133 1.64 5.31 2.02
N SER A 134 0.42 4.84 1.94
CA SER A 134 -0.73 5.54 2.49
C SER A 134 -0.87 5.24 4.00
N PHE A 135 -2.02 4.78 4.46
CA PHE A 135 -2.30 4.56 5.87
C PHE A 135 -1.58 3.35 6.50
N GLY A 136 -0.99 2.47 5.68
CA GLY A 136 -0.34 1.24 6.14
C GLY A 136 0.92 1.44 6.98
N ILE A 137 1.61 2.57 6.81
CA ILE A 137 2.89 2.87 7.47
C ILE A 137 2.82 2.78 9.01
N ARG A 138 1.67 3.07 9.60
CA ARG A 138 1.44 2.96 11.06
C ARG A 138 1.50 1.52 11.59
N ASN A 139 1.36 0.54 10.69
CA ASN A 139 1.36 -0.88 11.03
C ASN A 139 2.75 -1.53 10.87
N PHE A 140 3.75 -0.79 10.41
CA PHE A 140 5.11 -1.31 10.27
C PHE A 140 5.63 -1.81 11.61
N GLN A 141 6.29 -2.98 11.58
CA GLN A 141 6.90 -3.57 12.76
C GLN A 141 8.17 -2.82 13.17
N ASP A 142 8.90 -2.31 12.19
CA ASP A 142 10.07 -1.44 12.33
C ASP A 142 9.95 -0.31 11.30
N LEU A 143 9.63 0.88 11.79
CA LEU A 143 9.38 2.03 10.91
C LEU A 143 10.65 2.50 10.20
N ASP A 144 11.76 2.58 10.94
CA ASP A 144 13.03 3.07 10.38
C ASP A 144 13.52 2.13 9.28
N LYS A 145 13.45 0.81 9.51
CA LYS A 145 13.83 -0.18 8.52
C LYS A 145 12.93 -0.13 7.28
N GLY A 146 11.62 -0.02 7.47
CA GLY A 146 10.68 0.12 6.34
C GLY A 146 10.96 1.37 5.52
N LEU A 147 11.23 2.51 6.16
CA LEU A 147 11.59 3.74 5.45
C LEU A 147 12.95 3.63 4.73
N CYS A 148 13.93 2.94 5.31
CA CYS A 148 15.20 2.65 4.63
C CYS A 148 15.00 1.79 3.38
N GLU A 149 14.15 0.77 3.43
CA GLU A 149 13.82 -0.05 2.27
C GLU A 149 13.09 0.75 1.18
N MET A 150 12.12 1.59 1.57
CA MET A 150 11.46 2.51 0.62
C MET A 150 12.47 3.41 -0.08
N TYR A 151 13.39 4.01 0.68
CA TYR A 151 14.45 4.86 0.13
C TYR A 151 15.41 4.08 -0.77
N ARG A 152 15.78 2.86 -0.39
CA ARG A 152 16.71 2.02 -1.16
C ARG A 152 16.20 1.71 -2.57
N VAL A 153 14.90 1.47 -2.71
CA VAL A 153 14.30 1.09 -3.99
C VAL A 153 13.82 2.29 -4.83
N THR A 154 13.87 3.51 -4.25
CA THR A 154 13.62 4.78 -4.95
C THR A 154 14.92 5.27 -5.54
#